data_3203564064f43f67e3758fcb3797a3c4
#
_entry.id   3203564064f43f67e3758fcb3797a3c4
#
_cell.length_a   1.000
_cell.length_b   1.000
_cell.length_c   1.000
_cell.angle_alpha   90.00
_cell.angle_beta   90.00
_cell.angle_gamma   90.00
#
_symmetry.space_group_name_H-M   'P 1'
#
loop_
_entity.id
_entity.type
_entity.pdbx_description
1 polymer ?
#
loop_
_entity_poly.entity_id
_entity_poly.type
_entity_poly.pdbx_seq_one_letter_code
_entity_poly.pdbx_strand_id
1 'polypeptide(L)'
;MKRGCEALLTKRRALISLGVLLSFLFITKDAWAAPFLPSVNIGIGTADQPQQVASTLQIMAVLTILSLAPSILIMTTSFVRIVVVMGFLRNALSTQNVPPNQIVIALSLFMTFYIMSPYWGEANENGVQPYLAGQITQEEAITNTVAPLREFMFKQTRESDLALFVNLSQAERPESQEDVSTF
;
A
#
# COMPACT_ATOMS: atom_id res chain seq x y z
N MET A 1 36.34 -24.08 40.95
CA MET A 1 35.20 -24.63 40.22
C MET A 1 34.42 -23.61 39.34
N LYS A 2 34.56 -22.29 39.52
CA LYS A 2 33.80 -21.28 38.73
C LYS A 2 34.28 -21.05 37.28
N ARG A 3 35.61 -21.26 36.98
CA ARG A 3 36.16 -21.01 35.64
C ARG A 3 35.76 -22.01 34.55
N GLY A 4 35.36 -23.25 34.94
CA GLY A 4 34.91 -24.26 33.97
C GLY A 4 33.47 -24.06 33.46
N CYS A 5 32.61 -23.43 34.28
CA CYS A 5 31.23 -23.22 33.92
C CYS A 5 31.06 -22.05 32.92
N GLU A 6 31.88 -21.02 33.01
CA GLU A 6 31.87 -19.89 32.08
C GLU A 6 32.42 -20.26 30.70
N ALA A 7 33.43 -21.15 30.63
CA ALA A 7 33.97 -21.65 29.37
C ALA A 7 32.95 -22.54 28.61
N LEU A 8 32.10 -23.28 29.34
CA LEU A 8 31.05 -24.10 28.75
C LEU A 8 29.90 -23.24 28.21
N LEU A 9 29.54 -22.17 28.90
CA LEU A 9 28.50 -21.21 28.48
C LEU A 9 28.94 -20.41 27.26
N THR A 10 30.18 -19.98 27.17
CA THR A 10 30.73 -19.29 25.99
C THR A 10 30.80 -20.19 24.77
N LYS A 11 31.24 -21.46 24.93
CA LYS A 11 31.23 -22.43 23.83
C LYS A 11 29.82 -22.74 23.33
N ARG A 12 28.85 -22.88 24.23
CA ARG A 12 27.44 -23.10 23.86
C ARG A 12 26.82 -21.90 23.13
N ARG A 13 27.15 -20.69 23.55
CA ARG A 13 26.67 -19.44 22.86
C ARG A 13 27.34 -19.32 21.48
N ALA A 14 28.60 -19.63 21.34
CA ALA A 14 29.32 -19.66 20.06
C ALA A 14 28.76 -20.70 19.09
N LEU A 15 28.39 -21.89 19.57
CA LEU A 15 27.74 -22.92 18.75
C LEU A 15 26.32 -22.52 18.31
N ILE A 16 25.55 -21.85 19.17
CA ILE A 16 24.22 -21.37 18.83
C ILE A 16 24.30 -20.21 17.80
N SER A 17 25.23 -19.27 17.98
CA SER A 17 25.41 -18.16 17.03
C SER A 17 25.93 -18.67 15.67
N LEU A 18 26.78 -19.68 15.66
CA LEU A 18 27.24 -20.31 14.41
C LEU A 18 26.11 -21.09 13.72
N GLY A 19 25.24 -21.75 14.47
CA GLY A 19 24.06 -22.44 13.94
C GLY A 19 23.05 -21.49 13.33
N VAL A 20 22.79 -20.34 13.97
CA VAL A 20 21.92 -19.28 13.43
C VAL A 20 22.53 -18.65 12.20
N LEU A 21 23.84 -18.42 12.16
CA LEU A 21 24.53 -17.88 11.00
C LEU A 21 24.50 -18.85 9.80
N LEU A 22 24.72 -20.16 10.06
CA LEU A 22 24.60 -21.20 9.05
C LEU A 22 23.14 -21.35 8.55
N SER A 23 22.16 -21.27 9.43
CA SER A 23 20.74 -21.30 9.05
C SER A 23 20.37 -20.11 8.14
N PHE A 24 20.92 -18.93 8.40
CA PHE A 24 20.73 -17.75 7.57
C PHE A 24 21.36 -17.90 6.17
N LEU A 25 22.46 -18.60 6.07
CA LEU A 25 23.13 -18.92 4.79
C LEU A 25 22.38 -19.98 3.96
N PHE A 26 21.58 -20.85 4.59
CA PHE A 26 20.78 -21.87 3.89
C PHE A 26 19.44 -21.34 3.37
N ILE A 27 18.93 -20.21 3.90
CA ILE A 27 17.67 -19.57 3.45
C ILE A 27 17.84 -18.85 2.10
N THR A 28 19.07 -18.64 1.62
CA THR A 28 19.36 -17.92 0.37
C THR A 28 19.43 -18.80 -0.88
N LYS A 29 19.12 -20.10 -0.80
CA LYS A 29 19.00 -20.96 -1.97
C LYS A 29 17.53 -20.97 -2.42
N ASP A 30 17.32 -20.52 -3.66
CA ASP A 30 16.06 -20.53 -4.42
C ASP A 30 15.16 -19.30 -4.28
N ALA A 31 15.71 -18.11 -4.06
CA ALA A 31 15.05 -16.90 -4.55
C ALA A 31 15.22 -16.81 -6.08
N TRP A 32 14.50 -17.63 -6.82
CA TRP A 32 14.19 -17.36 -8.21
C TRP A 32 13.21 -16.17 -8.22
N ALA A 33 13.75 -14.98 -7.95
CA ALA A 33 13.09 -13.75 -8.28
C ALA A 33 13.08 -13.69 -9.81
N ALA A 34 12.02 -14.20 -10.42
CA ALA A 34 11.70 -13.82 -11.78
C ALA A 34 11.75 -12.29 -11.82
N PRO A 35 12.52 -11.68 -12.74
CA PRO A 35 12.61 -10.23 -12.83
C PRO A 35 11.25 -9.70 -13.31
N PHE A 36 10.37 -9.40 -12.36
CA PHE A 36 9.10 -8.70 -12.62
C PHE A 36 9.34 -7.20 -12.79
N LEU A 37 10.60 -6.79 -12.78
CA LEU A 37 10.98 -5.43 -13.11
C LEU A 37 11.12 -5.33 -14.63
N PRO A 38 10.29 -4.51 -15.29
CA PRO A 38 10.55 -4.14 -16.67
C PRO A 38 11.99 -3.61 -16.71
N SER A 39 12.80 -4.16 -17.60
CA SER A 39 14.18 -3.72 -17.78
C SER A 39 14.16 -2.26 -18.21
N VAL A 40 14.38 -1.37 -17.25
CA VAL A 40 14.51 0.06 -17.50
C VAL A 40 15.91 0.28 -18.06
N ASN A 41 16.07 0.20 -19.36
CA ASN A 41 17.26 0.65 -20.04
C ASN A 41 17.31 2.18 -20.01
N ILE A 42 17.96 2.73 -18.98
CA ILE A 42 18.29 4.16 -18.93
C ILE A 42 19.47 4.38 -19.87
N GLY A 43 19.22 4.37 -21.17
CA GLY A 43 20.18 4.82 -22.16
C GLY A 43 20.29 6.35 -22.06
N ILE A 44 21.35 6.85 -21.45
CA ILE A 44 21.75 8.26 -21.58
C ILE A 44 22.36 8.42 -22.98
N GLY A 45 21.51 8.43 -24.00
CA GLY A 45 21.86 8.71 -25.37
C GLY A 45 21.26 10.03 -25.82
N THR A 46 21.92 10.73 -26.69
CA THR A 46 21.43 11.97 -27.33
C THR A 46 20.01 11.76 -27.86
N ALA A 47 19.12 12.71 -27.55
CA ALA A 47 17.66 12.65 -27.74
C ALA A 47 17.21 12.73 -29.22
N ASP A 48 17.87 11.99 -30.13
CA ASP A 48 17.58 12.04 -31.57
C ASP A 48 16.54 11.02 -32.05
N GLN A 49 15.99 10.19 -31.13
CA GLN A 49 14.95 9.22 -31.52
C GLN A 49 13.67 9.42 -30.71
N PRO A 50 12.48 9.55 -31.34
CA PRO A 50 11.19 9.71 -30.68
C PRO A 50 10.89 8.62 -29.63
N GLN A 51 11.40 7.41 -29.83
CA GLN A 51 11.24 6.27 -28.92
C GLN A 51 11.97 6.44 -27.58
N GLN A 52 13.12 7.13 -27.57
CA GLN A 52 13.86 7.42 -26.33
C GLN A 52 13.15 8.47 -25.48
N VAL A 53 12.55 9.47 -26.12
CA VAL A 53 11.74 10.49 -25.45
C VAL A 53 10.49 9.85 -24.83
N ALA A 54 9.82 8.96 -25.54
CA ALA A 54 8.66 8.22 -25.03
C ALA A 54 9.02 7.38 -23.80
N SER A 55 10.13 6.66 -23.82
CA SER A 55 10.61 5.87 -22.70
C SER A 55 10.94 6.74 -21.46
N THR A 56 11.60 7.88 -21.67
CA THR A 56 11.93 8.83 -20.60
C THR A 56 10.66 9.42 -19.97
N LEU A 57 9.68 9.80 -20.77
CA LEU A 57 8.39 10.30 -20.30
C LEU A 57 7.63 9.22 -19.51
N GLN A 58 7.67 7.97 -19.97
CA GLN A 58 7.05 6.84 -19.28
C GLN A 58 7.69 6.61 -17.91
N ILE A 59 9.02 6.63 -17.81
CA ILE A 59 9.73 6.50 -16.54
C ILE A 59 9.37 7.66 -15.60
N MET A 60 9.36 8.89 -16.10
CA MET A 60 8.99 10.06 -15.32
C MET A 60 7.54 9.96 -14.82
N ALA A 61 6.60 9.51 -15.64
CA ALA A 61 5.22 9.28 -15.25
C ALA A 61 5.11 8.21 -14.15
N VAL A 62 5.81 7.08 -14.29
CA VAL A 62 5.83 6.01 -13.29
C VAL A 62 6.41 6.51 -11.96
N LEU A 63 7.53 7.24 -11.99
CA LEU A 63 8.11 7.81 -10.77
C LEU A 63 7.17 8.82 -10.10
N THR A 64 6.46 9.63 -10.88
CA THR A 64 5.46 10.57 -10.37
C THR A 64 4.31 9.83 -9.70
N ILE A 65 3.74 8.81 -10.34
CA ILE A 65 2.68 7.98 -9.76
C ILE A 65 3.16 7.28 -8.49
N LEU A 66 4.37 6.72 -8.51
CA LEU A 66 4.94 6.03 -7.36
C LEU A 66 5.15 6.98 -6.17
N SER A 67 5.52 8.24 -6.42
CA SER A 67 5.67 9.25 -5.37
C SER A 67 4.33 9.69 -4.76
N LEU A 68 3.24 9.65 -5.53
CA LEU A 68 1.88 9.97 -5.08
C LEU A 68 1.17 8.79 -4.41
N ALA A 69 1.60 7.56 -4.67
CA ALA A 69 0.94 6.35 -4.17
C ALA A 69 0.67 6.35 -2.66
N PRO A 70 1.63 6.70 -1.78
CA PRO A 70 1.36 6.75 -0.34
C PRO A 70 0.25 7.74 0.03
N SER A 71 0.20 8.90 -0.62
CA SER A 71 -0.82 9.91 -0.37
C SER A 71 -2.20 9.43 -0.81
N ILE A 72 -2.29 8.81 -1.99
CA ILE A 72 -3.53 8.24 -2.51
C ILE A 72 -4.05 7.15 -1.55
N LEU A 73 -3.19 6.22 -1.11
CA LEU A 73 -3.58 5.17 -0.18
C LEU A 73 -4.12 5.72 1.14
N ILE A 74 -3.48 6.75 1.70
CA ILE A 74 -3.93 7.40 2.94
C ILE A 74 -5.32 8.04 2.74
N MET A 75 -5.56 8.70 1.60
CA MET A 75 -6.82 9.41 1.33
C MET A 75 -7.98 8.48 0.97
N THR A 76 -7.70 7.37 0.27
CA THR A 76 -8.74 6.42 -0.18
C THR A 76 -9.13 5.39 0.87
N THR A 77 -8.39 5.31 1.99
CA THR A 77 -8.67 4.36 3.06
C THR A 77 -9.27 5.04 4.29
N SER A 78 -9.61 4.25 5.31
CA SER A 78 -10.10 4.75 6.60
C SER A 78 -9.02 5.45 7.47
N PHE A 79 -7.76 5.50 7.01
CA PHE A 79 -6.61 5.95 7.82
C PHE A 79 -6.79 7.36 8.39
N VAL A 80 -7.14 8.34 7.57
CA VAL A 80 -7.28 9.75 7.99
C VAL A 80 -8.33 9.87 9.11
N ARG A 81 -9.45 9.18 8.96
CA ARG A 81 -10.51 9.19 9.98
C ARG A 81 -10.02 8.62 11.31
N ILE A 82 -9.34 7.48 11.26
CA ILE A 82 -8.86 6.81 12.46
C ILE A 82 -7.79 7.64 13.15
N VAL A 83 -6.81 8.18 12.42
CA VAL A 83 -5.71 8.96 13.02
C VAL A 83 -6.22 10.25 13.66
N VAL A 84 -7.23 10.89 13.07
CA VAL A 84 -7.87 12.09 13.64
C VAL A 84 -8.60 11.75 14.94
N VAL A 85 -9.42 10.68 14.95
CA VAL A 85 -10.13 10.23 16.15
C VAL A 85 -9.14 9.85 17.26
N MET A 86 -8.08 9.12 16.93
CA MET A 86 -7.04 8.75 17.87
C MET A 86 -6.28 9.96 18.41
N GLY A 87 -6.07 10.98 17.57
CA GLY A 87 -5.52 12.27 17.98
C GLY A 87 -6.40 13.00 19.01
N PHE A 88 -7.70 13.05 18.77
CA PHE A 88 -8.66 13.61 19.74
C PHE A 88 -8.71 12.82 21.06
N LEU A 89 -8.69 11.49 20.96
CA LEU A 89 -8.67 10.62 22.14
C LEU A 89 -7.43 10.88 23.01
N ARG A 90 -6.25 11.02 22.39
CA ARG A 90 -5.01 11.39 23.07
C ARG A 90 -5.13 12.73 23.78
N ASN A 91 -5.70 13.73 23.12
CA ASN A 91 -5.88 15.05 23.70
C ASN A 91 -6.87 15.01 24.89
N ALA A 92 -7.94 14.22 24.79
CA ALA A 92 -8.94 14.03 25.85
C ALA A 92 -8.36 13.36 27.11
N LEU A 93 -7.33 12.53 26.97
CA LEU A 93 -6.62 11.90 28.09
C LEU A 93 -5.75 12.90 28.89
N SER A 94 -5.72 14.17 28.51
CA SER A 94 -4.96 15.25 29.19
C SER A 94 -3.45 14.99 29.31
N THR A 95 -2.92 14.06 28.53
CA THR A 95 -1.50 13.73 28.53
C THR A 95 -0.82 14.42 27.36
N GLN A 96 0.05 15.38 27.64
CA GLN A 96 0.64 16.23 26.59
C GLN A 96 1.47 15.45 25.55
N ASN A 97 2.00 14.25 25.90
CA ASN A 97 2.88 13.48 25.01
C ASN A 97 2.71 11.95 25.08
N VAL A 98 1.67 11.43 25.73
CA VAL A 98 1.44 9.98 25.86
C VAL A 98 0.05 9.63 25.32
N PRO A 99 -0.06 8.69 24.38
CA PRO A 99 0.99 7.95 23.67
C PRO A 99 1.76 8.81 22.66
N PRO A 100 3.05 8.49 22.35
CA PRO A 100 3.82 9.15 21.29
C PRO A 100 3.14 9.08 19.93
N ASN A 101 3.37 10.06 19.06
CA ASN A 101 2.75 10.10 17.73
C ASN A 101 2.95 8.82 16.92
N GLN A 102 4.12 8.19 17.02
CA GLN A 102 4.42 6.95 16.31
C GLN A 102 3.48 5.81 16.72
N ILE A 103 3.12 5.72 18.01
CA ILE A 103 2.17 4.70 18.49
C ILE A 103 0.77 4.97 17.95
N VAL A 104 0.33 6.24 17.93
CA VAL A 104 -0.97 6.63 17.37
C VAL A 104 -1.03 6.29 15.88
N ILE A 105 0.02 6.60 15.12
CA ILE A 105 0.11 6.29 13.69
C ILE A 105 0.13 4.78 13.47
N ALA A 106 0.95 4.03 14.20
CA ALA A 106 1.05 2.58 14.08
C ALA A 106 -0.30 1.88 14.38
N LEU A 107 -0.98 2.30 15.44
CA LEU A 107 -2.30 1.77 15.80
C LEU A 107 -3.35 2.13 14.74
N SER A 108 -3.30 3.36 14.21
CA SER A 108 -4.20 3.81 13.13
C SER A 108 -3.99 3.00 11.85
N LEU A 109 -2.74 2.69 11.50
CA LEU A 109 -2.43 1.81 10.37
C LEU A 109 -2.96 0.40 10.59
N PHE A 110 -2.72 -0.18 11.76
CA PHE A 110 -3.22 -1.51 12.10
C PHE A 110 -4.75 -1.60 11.97
N MET A 111 -5.46 -0.63 12.56
CA MET A 111 -6.92 -0.53 12.45
C MET A 111 -7.39 -0.34 11.01
N THR A 112 -6.65 0.46 10.22
CA THR A 112 -6.93 0.65 8.80
C THR A 112 -6.83 -0.67 8.03
N PHE A 113 -5.75 -1.43 8.23
CA PHE A 113 -5.59 -2.75 7.61
C PHE A 113 -6.75 -3.69 7.95
N TYR A 114 -7.18 -3.70 9.21
CA TYR A 114 -8.29 -4.53 9.65
C TYR A 114 -9.62 -4.13 8.99
N ILE A 115 -9.92 -2.83 8.95
CA ILE A 115 -11.17 -2.32 8.35
C ILE A 115 -11.18 -2.51 6.82
N MET A 116 -10.03 -2.31 6.16
CA MET A 116 -9.91 -2.42 4.71
C MET A 116 -9.76 -3.86 4.20
N SER A 117 -9.49 -4.82 5.10
CA SER A 117 -9.27 -6.22 4.74
C SER A 117 -10.34 -6.83 3.83
N PRO A 118 -11.66 -6.68 4.09
CA PRO A 118 -12.69 -7.24 3.21
C PRO A 118 -12.63 -6.64 1.80
N TYR A 119 -12.45 -5.32 1.67
CA TYR A 119 -12.39 -4.64 0.37
C TYR A 119 -11.17 -5.06 -0.46
N TRP A 120 -10.02 -5.27 0.20
CA TRP A 120 -8.83 -5.78 -0.49
C TRP A 120 -8.97 -7.26 -0.86
N GLY A 121 -9.65 -8.06 0.00
CA GLY A 121 -10.00 -9.44 -0.32
C GLY A 121 -10.82 -9.53 -1.60
N GLU A 122 -11.90 -8.76 -1.66
CA GLU A 122 -12.79 -8.70 -2.81
C GLU A 122 -12.08 -8.19 -4.07
N ALA A 123 -11.28 -7.13 -3.98
CA ALA A 123 -10.47 -6.61 -5.08
C ALA A 123 -9.50 -7.67 -5.63
N ASN A 124 -8.90 -8.48 -4.74
CA ASN A 124 -8.02 -9.56 -5.13
C ASN A 124 -8.76 -10.72 -5.80
N GLU A 125 -9.89 -11.14 -5.24
CA GLU A 125 -10.68 -12.28 -5.74
C GLU A 125 -11.35 -11.98 -7.08
N ASN A 126 -11.90 -10.78 -7.25
CA ASN A 126 -12.68 -10.41 -8.44
C ASN A 126 -11.83 -9.75 -9.54
N GLY A 127 -10.69 -9.17 -9.19
CA GLY A 127 -9.85 -8.45 -10.14
C GLY A 127 -8.49 -9.12 -10.38
N VAL A 128 -7.65 -9.20 -9.33
CA VAL A 128 -6.25 -9.60 -9.50
C VAL A 128 -6.11 -11.08 -9.86
N GLN A 129 -6.78 -11.97 -9.13
CA GLN A 129 -6.67 -13.42 -9.35
C GLN A 129 -7.19 -13.87 -10.72
N PRO A 130 -8.39 -13.45 -11.20
CA PRO A 130 -8.87 -13.80 -12.52
C PRO A 130 -7.98 -13.26 -13.65
N TYR A 131 -7.39 -12.08 -13.47
CA TYR A 131 -6.42 -11.54 -14.43
C TYR A 131 -5.15 -12.38 -14.52
N LEU A 132 -4.59 -12.77 -13.38
CA LEU A 132 -3.40 -13.64 -13.35
C LEU A 132 -3.69 -15.05 -13.91
N ALA A 133 -4.93 -15.51 -13.80
CA ALA A 133 -5.38 -16.75 -14.41
C ALA A 133 -5.71 -16.61 -15.92
N GLY A 134 -5.60 -15.41 -16.50
CA GLY A 134 -5.91 -15.15 -17.92
C GLY A 134 -7.41 -15.25 -18.27
N GLN A 135 -8.30 -15.10 -17.28
CA GLN A 135 -9.74 -15.22 -17.44
C GLN A 135 -10.43 -13.93 -17.85
N ILE A 136 -9.82 -12.79 -17.51
CA ILE A 136 -10.35 -11.46 -17.79
C ILE A 136 -9.27 -10.59 -18.42
N THR A 137 -9.70 -9.54 -19.11
CA THR A 137 -8.83 -8.52 -19.72
C THR A 137 -8.22 -7.60 -18.67
N GLN A 138 -7.17 -6.87 -19.04
CA GLN A 138 -6.57 -5.87 -18.14
C GLN A 138 -7.56 -4.77 -17.75
N GLU A 139 -8.42 -4.34 -18.66
CA GLU A 139 -9.42 -3.29 -18.42
C GLU A 139 -10.48 -3.75 -17.42
N GLU A 140 -10.99 -4.97 -17.58
CA GLU A 140 -11.91 -5.60 -16.63
C GLU A 140 -11.26 -5.80 -15.26
N ALA A 141 -9.99 -6.21 -15.22
CA ALA A 141 -9.26 -6.38 -13.97
C ALA A 141 -9.13 -5.09 -13.18
N ILE A 142 -8.81 -3.98 -13.85
CA ILE A 142 -8.72 -2.66 -13.22
C ILE A 142 -10.10 -2.26 -12.67
N THR A 143 -11.14 -2.39 -13.47
CA THR A 143 -12.51 -2.05 -13.07
C THR A 143 -12.94 -2.86 -11.84
N ASN A 144 -12.74 -4.17 -11.85
CA ASN A 144 -13.12 -5.08 -10.76
C ASN A 144 -12.28 -4.86 -9.49
N THR A 145 -11.01 -4.45 -9.64
CA THR A 145 -10.13 -4.15 -8.50
C THR A 145 -10.51 -2.82 -7.84
N VAL A 146 -10.93 -1.83 -8.62
CA VAL A 146 -11.30 -0.49 -8.10
C VAL A 146 -12.71 -0.49 -7.52
N ALA A 147 -13.62 -1.33 -8.00
CA ALA A 147 -15.04 -1.35 -7.59
C ALA A 147 -15.24 -1.44 -6.07
N PRO A 148 -14.60 -2.35 -5.31
CA PRO A 148 -14.76 -2.44 -3.86
C PRO A 148 -14.25 -1.19 -3.13
N LEU A 149 -13.16 -0.58 -3.61
CA LEU A 149 -12.64 0.68 -3.04
C LEU A 149 -13.60 1.83 -3.29
N ARG A 150 -14.17 1.90 -4.49
CA ARG A 150 -15.20 2.88 -4.83
C ARG A 150 -16.42 2.74 -3.92
N GLU A 151 -16.91 1.53 -3.73
CA GLU A 151 -18.03 1.25 -2.81
C GLU A 151 -17.72 1.72 -1.38
N PHE A 152 -16.52 1.42 -0.88
CA PHE A 152 -16.06 1.92 0.41
C PHE A 152 -16.09 3.46 0.47
N MET A 153 -15.54 4.13 -0.54
CA MET A 153 -15.50 5.60 -0.59
C MET A 153 -16.91 6.22 -0.58
N PHE A 154 -17.84 5.69 -1.36
CA PHE A 154 -19.23 6.15 -1.36
C PHE A 154 -19.93 5.94 -0.02
N LYS A 155 -19.76 4.76 0.60
CA LYS A 155 -20.32 4.50 1.95
C LYS A 155 -19.77 5.44 3.02
N GLN A 156 -18.58 6.00 2.81
CA GLN A 156 -17.93 6.91 3.76
C GLN A 156 -18.16 8.40 3.43
N THR A 157 -18.73 8.72 2.28
CA THR A 157 -18.99 10.10 1.83
C THR A 157 -20.45 10.46 2.13
N ARG A 158 -20.67 11.67 2.65
CA ARG A 158 -22.03 12.18 2.90
C ARG A 158 -22.67 12.58 1.58
N GLU A 159 -23.96 12.34 1.43
CA GLU A 159 -24.71 12.74 0.23
C GLU A 159 -24.64 14.26 -0.03
N SER A 160 -24.65 15.08 1.04
CA SER A 160 -24.50 16.54 0.94
C SER A 160 -23.17 16.96 0.33
N ASP A 161 -22.08 16.25 0.69
CA ASP A 161 -20.74 16.56 0.19
C ASP A 161 -20.62 16.12 -1.27
N LEU A 162 -21.16 14.95 -1.60
CA LEU A 162 -21.24 14.47 -2.98
C LEU A 162 -22.04 15.42 -3.87
N ALA A 163 -23.21 15.87 -3.41
CA ALA A 163 -24.04 16.83 -4.13
C ALA A 163 -23.33 18.17 -4.37
N LEU A 164 -22.51 18.63 -3.41
CA LEU A 164 -21.69 19.82 -3.57
C LEU A 164 -20.68 19.66 -4.74
N PHE A 165 -19.96 18.56 -4.79
CA PHE A 165 -18.99 18.29 -5.85
C PHE A 165 -19.65 18.12 -7.22
N VAL A 166 -20.79 17.44 -7.30
CA VAL A 166 -21.58 17.31 -8.54
C VAL A 166 -22.02 18.68 -9.04
N ASN A 167 -22.51 19.55 -8.15
CA ASN A 167 -22.90 20.92 -8.52
C ASN A 167 -21.70 21.76 -9.00
N LEU A 168 -20.52 21.60 -8.38
CA LEU A 168 -19.31 22.32 -8.77
C LEU A 168 -18.76 21.84 -10.12
N SER A 169 -18.91 20.57 -10.44
CA SER A 169 -18.44 19.99 -11.71
C SER A 169 -19.30 20.40 -12.91
N GLN A 170 -20.48 21.02 -12.69
CA GLN A 170 -21.47 21.33 -13.73
C GLN A 170 -21.90 20.10 -14.56
N ALA A 171 -21.65 18.90 -14.05
CA ALA A 171 -22.12 17.67 -14.66
C ALA A 171 -23.61 17.49 -14.48
N GLU A 172 -24.25 16.76 -15.39
CA GLU A 172 -25.65 16.36 -15.19
C GLU A 172 -25.76 15.63 -13.85
N ARG A 173 -26.86 15.96 -13.13
CA ARG A 173 -27.06 15.38 -11.80
C ARG A 173 -27.27 13.88 -11.92
N PRO A 174 -26.37 13.07 -11.36
CA PRO A 174 -26.50 11.63 -11.44
C PRO A 174 -27.77 11.19 -10.70
N GLU A 175 -28.50 10.26 -11.28
CA GLU A 175 -29.70 9.69 -10.67
C GLU A 175 -29.36 8.74 -9.51
N SER A 176 -28.17 8.11 -9.58
CA SER A 176 -27.67 7.19 -8.56
C SER A 176 -26.19 7.44 -8.24
N GLN A 177 -25.71 6.86 -7.13
CA GLN A 177 -24.28 6.90 -6.77
C GLN A 177 -23.41 6.15 -7.80
N GLU A 178 -24.00 5.22 -8.54
CA GLU A 178 -23.30 4.44 -9.56
C GLU A 178 -22.97 5.27 -10.81
N ASP A 179 -23.80 6.28 -11.10
CA ASP A 179 -23.64 7.15 -12.26
C ASP A 179 -22.60 8.26 -12.06
N VAL A 180 -22.09 8.44 -10.82
CA VAL A 180 -21.04 9.41 -10.54
C VAL A 180 -19.75 8.93 -11.17
N SER A 181 -19.27 9.62 -12.21
CA SER A 181 -17.98 9.35 -12.81
C SER A 181 -16.86 9.51 -11.78
N THR A 182 -16.00 8.53 -11.71
CA THR A 182 -14.84 8.54 -10.79
C THR A 182 -13.61 9.17 -11.44
N PHE A 183 -13.67 9.45 -12.75
CA PHE A 183 -12.60 10.06 -13.55
C PHE A 183 -13.17 11.09 -14.53
#